data_eda11c549df09b431c815b4f0a53ffad
#
_entry.id   eda11c549df09b431c815b4f0a53ffad
#
_cell.length_a   1.000
_cell.length_b   1.000
_cell.length_c   1.000
_cell.angle_alpha   90.00
_cell.angle_beta   90.00
_cell.angle_gamma   90.00
#
_symmetry.space_group_name_H-M   'P 1'
#
loop_
_entity.id
_entity.type
_entity.pdbx_description
1 polymer ?
#
loop_
_entity_poly.entity_id
_entity_poly.type
_entity_poly.pdbx_seq_one_letter_code
_entity_poly.pdbx_strand_id
1 'polypeptide(L)'
;MTLSRNAFAQLTAQLHEGSITDEGLSALEPYKVTNAVVMAAGLSQRFAPLSYERPKGLLKVRGEILIERQIRQLLDAGISDITVVVGYKKEHFFYLESEFGVRIVANPEYATRNNNSSLWVVREHLANTYICCADNYFLDNPFEPYVFEAFYSTPYVEGPTDEWCVSTGEDGRIVDISIGGSDSLVMVGPAYFDRRFSTAFRRLLAEVYDLPETTDKYWENIYLDNITDMHMVARRFPDGMINEFDSLDDVRDFDPAFIRNVDSQAFDRIVATLGCSREDIHDLSPSNRG
;
A
#
# COMPACT_ATOMS: atom_id res chain seq x y z
N MET A 1 -22.99 6.77 -19.34
CA MET A 1 -22.64 8.22 -19.46
C MET A 1 -21.58 8.50 -18.43
N THR A 2 -20.45 9.12 -18.79
CA THR A 2 -19.37 9.42 -17.82
C THR A 2 -19.77 10.66 -17.02
N LEU A 3 -19.71 10.61 -15.69
CA LEU A 3 -19.98 11.76 -14.84
C LEU A 3 -18.85 12.79 -14.96
N SER A 4 -19.18 14.08 -14.76
CA SER A 4 -18.17 15.08 -14.44
C SER A 4 -17.73 14.94 -12.97
N ARG A 5 -16.53 15.44 -12.60
CA ARG A 5 -16.07 15.46 -11.20
C ARG A 5 -17.09 16.10 -10.25
N ASN A 6 -17.70 17.22 -10.67
CA ASN A 6 -18.71 17.91 -9.86
C ASN A 6 -19.97 17.05 -9.66
N ALA A 7 -20.46 16.39 -10.71
CA ALA A 7 -21.62 15.50 -10.61
C ALA A 7 -21.32 14.29 -9.72
N PHE A 8 -20.13 13.70 -9.84
CA PHE A 8 -19.68 12.62 -8.97
C PHE A 8 -19.64 13.06 -7.50
N ALA A 9 -18.99 14.20 -7.21
CA ALA A 9 -18.90 14.73 -5.85
C ALA A 9 -20.29 15.04 -5.24
N GLN A 10 -21.23 15.55 -6.04
CA GLN A 10 -22.60 15.80 -5.60
C GLN A 10 -23.33 14.49 -5.26
N LEU A 11 -23.20 13.46 -6.09
CA LEU A 11 -23.85 12.16 -5.85
C LEU A 11 -23.26 11.43 -4.64
N THR A 12 -21.94 11.49 -4.46
CA THR A 12 -21.30 10.90 -3.26
C THR A 12 -21.69 11.64 -1.99
N ALA A 13 -21.84 12.97 -2.02
CA ALA A 13 -22.37 13.74 -0.90
C ALA A 13 -23.82 13.30 -0.56
N GLN A 14 -24.70 13.18 -1.57
CA GLN A 14 -26.07 12.68 -1.39
C GLN A 14 -26.11 11.25 -0.81
N LEU A 15 -25.15 10.40 -1.22
CA LEU A 15 -25.02 9.05 -0.67
C LEU A 15 -24.70 9.09 0.83
N HIS A 16 -23.74 9.92 1.25
CA HIS A 16 -23.37 10.09 2.65
C HIS A 16 -24.51 10.66 3.50
N GLU A 17 -25.33 11.55 2.93
CA GLU A 17 -26.50 12.12 3.58
C GLU A 17 -27.72 11.18 3.59
N GLY A 18 -27.67 10.07 2.88
CA GLY A 18 -28.79 9.14 2.72
C GLY A 18 -29.92 9.70 1.84
N SER A 19 -29.64 10.70 1.02
CA SER A 19 -30.59 11.40 0.13
C SER A 19 -30.47 11.03 -1.35
N ILE A 20 -29.57 10.09 -1.69
CA ILE A 20 -29.35 9.67 -3.09
C ILE A 20 -30.55 8.91 -3.65
N THR A 21 -30.87 9.15 -4.92
CA THR A 21 -31.93 8.42 -5.66
C THR A 21 -31.37 7.13 -6.28
N ASP A 22 -32.26 6.22 -6.71
CA ASP A 22 -31.90 5.00 -7.43
C ASP A 22 -31.16 5.32 -8.74
N GLU A 23 -31.53 6.40 -9.43
CA GLU A 23 -30.85 6.88 -10.63
C GLU A 23 -29.43 7.38 -10.28
N GLY A 24 -29.29 8.09 -9.14
CA GLY A 24 -28.00 8.53 -8.64
C GLY A 24 -27.08 7.37 -8.29
N LEU A 25 -27.60 6.35 -7.60
CA LEU A 25 -26.86 5.12 -7.31
C LEU A 25 -26.42 4.39 -8.59
N SER A 26 -27.34 4.28 -9.57
CA SER A 26 -27.02 3.67 -10.87
C SER A 26 -25.94 4.45 -11.62
N ALA A 27 -25.90 5.76 -11.48
CA ALA A 27 -24.88 6.62 -12.10
C ALA A 27 -23.52 6.47 -11.41
N LEU A 28 -23.46 6.14 -10.11
CA LEU A 28 -22.24 5.86 -9.36
C LEU A 28 -21.68 4.45 -9.62
N GLU A 29 -22.48 3.49 -10.06
CA GLU A 29 -22.06 2.08 -10.20
C GLU A 29 -20.76 1.87 -11.01
N PRO A 30 -20.48 2.61 -12.13
CA PRO A 30 -19.20 2.50 -12.83
C PRO A 30 -17.97 2.90 -12.00
N TYR A 31 -18.15 3.66 -10.94
CA TYR A 31 -17.13 4.20 -10.05
C TYR A 31 -16.97 3.41 -8.75
N LYS A 32 -17.82 2.40 -8.58
CA LYS A 32 -17.77 1.52 -7.40
C LYS A 32 -16.46 0.75 -7.38
N VAL A 33 -15.81 0.77 -6.20
CA VAL A 33 -14.65 -0.06 -5.94
C VAL A 33 -15.08 -1.52 -5.95
N THR A 34 -14.42 -2.34 -6.75
CA THR A 34 -14.77 -3.77 -6.88
C THR A 34 -14.00 -4.64 -5.93
N ASN A 35 -12.72 -4.31 -5.68
CA ASN A 35 -11.83 -5.12 -4.86
C ASN A 35 -10.61 -4.33 -4.34
N ALA A 36 -9.82 -4.98 -3.51
CA ALA A 36 -8.52 -4.48 -3.07
C ALA A 36 -7.46 -5.59 -3.14
N VAL A 37 -6.24 -5.19 -3.45
CA VAL A 37 -5.03 -6.02 -3.39
C VAL A 37 -4.13 -5.46 -2.31
N VAL A 38 -3.78 -6.29 -1.31
CA VAL A 38 -2.81 -5.94 -0.28
C VAL A 38 -1.52 -6.70 -0.53
N MET A 39 -0.46 -5.99 -0.90
CA MET A 39 0.86 -6.56 -1.17
C MET A 39 1.60 -6.82 0.14
N ALA A 40 1.86 -8.08 0.46
CA ALA A 40 2.50 -8.55 1.68
C ALA A 40 3.61 -9.59 1.41
N ALA A 41 4.18 -9.60 0.19
CA ALA A 41 5.12 -10.63 -0.24
C ALA A 41 6.59 -10.34 0.10
N GLY A 42 6.93 -9.10 0.51
CA GLY A 42 8.29 -8.62 0.69
C GLY A 42 9.10 -9.33 1.78
N LEU A 43 10.43 -9.34 1.62
CA LEU A 43 11.38 -9.99 2.54
C LEU A 43 11.51 -9.29 3.90
N SER A 44 11.10 -8.04 4.02
CA SER A 44 11.15 -7.24 5.26
C SER A 44 12.56 -7.15 5.89
N GLN A 45 13.62 -7.12 5.09
CA GLN A 45 15.02 -7.23 5.55
C GLN A 45 15.42 -6.12 6.53
N ARG A 46 14.93 -4.88 6.30
CA ARG A 46 15.18 -3.72 7.19
C ARG A 46 14.53 -3.85 8.58
N PHE A 47 13.68 -4.88 8.78
CA PHE A 47 13.05 -5.21 10.05
C PHE A 47 13.78 -6.33 10.83
N ALA A 48 14.97 -6.74 10.39
CA ALA A 48 15.77 -7.68 11.18
C ALA A 48 16.06 -7.08 12.57
N PRO A 49 15.97 -7.87 13.67
CA PRO A 49 15.78 -9.32 13.69
C PRO A 49 14.31 -9.78 13.65
N LEU A 50 13.33 -8.89 13.77
CA LEU A 50 11.91 -9.26 13.84
C LEU A 50 11.43 -9.98 12.58
N SER A 51 11.95 -9.59 11.41
CA SER A 51 11.60 -10.23 10.13
C SER A 51 12.03 -11.71 10.07
N TYR A 52 12.98 -12.14 10.90
CA TYR A 52 13.31 -13.57 11.01
C TYR A 52 12.23 -14.38 11.76
N GLU A 53 11.36 -13.72 12.49
CA GLU A 53 10.27 -14.35 13.23
C GLU A 53 8.94 -14.21 12.49
N ARG A 54 8.65 -13.02 11.97
CA ARG A 54 7.38 -12.72 11.29
C ARG A 54 7.53 -11.64 10.21
N PRO A 55 6.69 -11.65 9.15
CA PRO A 55 6.64 -10.58 8.15
C PRO A 55 6.25 -9.23 8.77
N LYS A 56 6.75 -8.10 8.19
CA LYS A 56 6.46 -6.75 8.70
C LYS A 56 4.97 -6.41 8.77
N GLY A 57 4.16 -6.85 7.81
CA GLY A 57 2.72 -6.63 7.81
C GLY A 57 1.97 -7.28 9.00
N LEU A 58 2.64 -8.20 9.72
CA LEU A 58 2.11 -8.85 10.93
C LEU A 58 2.69 -8.25 12.23
N LEU A 59 3.37 -7.12 12.15
CA LEU A 59 3.81 -6.40 13.33
C LEU A 59 2.60 -5.75 14.02
N LYS A 60 2.63 -5.77 15.36
CA LYS A 60 1.59 -5.17 16.19
C LYS A 60 2.04 -3.77 16.61
N VAL A 61 1.49 -2.75 15.95
CA VAL A 61 1.79 -1.33 16.18
C VAL A 61 0.58 -0.68 16.85
N ARG A 62 0.80 0.07 17.93
CA ARG A 62 -0.28 0.65 18.75
C ARG A 62 -1.38 -0.33 19.13
N GLY A 63 -0.99 -1.59 19.35
CA GLY A 63 -1.92 -2.63 19.79
C GLY A 63 -2.68 -3.36 18.68
N GLU A 64 -2.51 -2.98 17.40
CA GLU A 64 -3.17 -3.58 16.24
C GLU A 64 -2.15 -4.17 15.26
N ILE A 65 -2.49 -5.30 14.62
CA ILE A 65 -1.68 -5.87 13.54
C ILE A 65 -1.91 -5.07 12.26
N LEU A 66 -0.84 -4.62 11.61
CA LEU A 66 -0.89 -3.68 10.48
C LEU A 66 -1.87 -4.14 9.39
N ILE A 67 -1.67 -5.35 8.85
CA ILE A 67 -2.51 -5.85 7.76
C ILE A 67 -3.97 -6.09 8.21
N GLU A 68 -4.20 -6.51 9.44
CA GLU A 68 -5.57 -6.71 9.94
C GLU A 68 -6.32 -5.38 10.06
N ARG A 69 -5.63 -4.33 10.53
CA ARG A 69 -6.19 -2.98 10.57
C ARG A 69 -6.61 -2.51 9.19
N GLN A 70 -5.75 -2.66 8.17
CA GLN A 70 -6.09 -2.30 6.79
C GLN A 70 -7.28 -3.11 6.26
N ILE A 71 -7.31 -4.43 6.52
CA ILE A 71 -8.42 -5.28 6.09
C ILE A 71 -9.73 -4.81 6.74
N ARG A 72 -9.74 -4.50 8.04
CA ARG A 72 -10.94 -3.95 8.73
C ARG A 72 -11.37 -2.63 8.10
N GLN A 73 -10.45 -1.71 7.82
CA GLN A 73 -10.76 -0.43 7.19
C GLN A 73 -11.35 -0.61 5.76
N LEU A 74 -10.85 -1.57 4.98
CA LEU A 74 -11.44 -1.92 3.68
C LEU A 74 -12.86 -2.48 3.83
N LEU A 75 -13.07 -3.41 4.77
CA LEU A 75 -14.39 -3.97 5.07
C LEU A 75 -15.37 -2.90 5.55
N ASP A 76 -14.94 -1.99 6.42
CA ASP A 76 -15.73 -0.86 6.92
C ASP A 76 -16.14 0.12 5.79
N ALA A 77 -15.31 0.24 4.75
CA ALA A 77 -15.64 0.97 3.52
C ALA A 77 -16.54 0.18 2.56
N GLY A 78 -16.97 -1.03 2.92
CA GLY A 78 -17.82 -1.90 2.09
C GLY A 78 -17.06 -2.66 0.99
N ILE A 79 -15.73 -2.71 1.05
CA ILE A 79 -14.87 -3.41 0.08
C ILE A 79 -14.54 -4.79 0.66
N SER A 80 -15.30 -5.82 0.23
CA SER A 80 -15.21 -7.18 0.79
C SER A 80 -14.40 -8.16 -0.06
N ASP A 81 -14.21 -7.91 -1.36
CA ASP A 81 -13.34 -8.74 -2.21
C ASP A 81 -11.88 -8.27 -2.04
N ILE A 82 -11.20 -8.83 -1.04
CA ILE A 82 -9.83 -8.47 -0.68
C ILE A 82 -8.90 -9.64 -0.99
N THR A 83 -7.86 -9.39 -1.78
CA THR A 83 -6.80 -10.35 -2.08
C THR A 83 -5.50 -9.91 -1.39
N VAL A 84 -4.93 -10.77 -0.56
CA VAL A 84 -3.62 -10.57 0.06
C VAL A 84 -2.58 -11.35 -0.72
N VAL A 85 -1.61 -10.66 -1.31
CA VAL A 85 -0.50 -11.31 -2.04
C VAL A 85 0.66 -11.52 -1.08
N VAL A 86 1.02 -12.78 -0.86
CA VAL A 86 2.01 -13.21 0.12
C VAL A 86 3.22 -13.87 -0.54
N GLY A 87 4.37 -13.84 0.12
CA GLY A 87 5.62 -14.45 -0.34
C GLY A 87 6.44 -14.97 0.81
N TYR A 88 7.28 -14.12 1.38
CA TYR A 88 8.10 -14.47 2.53
C TYR A 88 7.24 -14.86 3.73
N LYS A 89 7.52 -16.06 4.30
CA LYS A 89 6.77 -16.61 5.45
C LYS A 89 5.25 -16.57 5.26
N LYS A 90 4.78 -16.88 4.06
CA LYS A 90 3.37 -16.82 3.65
C LYS A 90 2.42 -17.56 4.60
N GLU A 91 2.89 -18.62 5.23
CA GLU A 91 2.12 -19.45 6.17
C GLU A 91 1.60 -18.65 7.38
N HIS A 92 2.27 -17.57 7.75
CA HIS A 92 1.84 -16.69 8.83
C HIS A 92 0.58 -15.87 8.50
N PHE A 93 0.22 -15.76 7.21
CA PHE A 93 -0.96 -15.00 6.76
C PHE A 93 -2.20 -15.85 6.55
N PHE A 94 -2.10 -17.20 6.54
CA PHE A 94 -3.22 -18.07 6.14
C PHE A 94 -4.44 -17.95 7.06
N TYR A 95 -4.26 -17.56 8.32
CA TYR A 95 -5.37 -17.33 9.25
C TYR A 95 -6.31 -16.19 8.79
N LEU A 96 -5.82 -15.25 7.99
CA LEU A 96 -6.62 -14.14 7.49
C LEU A 96 -7.80 -14.63 6.61
N GLU A 97 -7.68 -15.78 5.95
CA GLU A 97 -8.78 -16.35 5.17
C GLU A 97 -9.98 -16.72 6.07
N SER A 98 -9.70 -17.37 7.19
CA SER A 98 -10.76 -17.79 8.14
C SER A 98 -11.28 -16.62 8.99
N GLU A 99 -10.43 -15.67 9.34
CA GLU A 99 -10.76 -14.56 10.24
C GLU A 99 -11.51 -13.42 9.53
N PHE A 100 -11.12 -13.14 8.29
CA PHE A 100 -11.59 -11.94 7.54
C PHE A 100 -12.26 -12.27 6.21
N GLY A 101 -12.23 -13.52 5.76
CA GLY A 101 -12.81 -13.91 4.46
C GLY A 101 -12.01 -13.41 3.26
N VAL A 102 -10.75 -13.01 3.44
CA VAL A 102 -9.88 -12.57 2.34
C VAL A 102 -9.38 -13.76 1.52
N ARG A 103 -8.92 -13.51 0.31
CA ARG A 103 -8.24 -14.50 -0.53
C ARG A 103 -6.72 -14.36 -0.37
N ILE A 104 -6.01 -15.46 -0.14
CA ILE A 104 -4.54 -15.48 -0.12
C ILE A 104 -4.02 -15.97 -1.48
N VAL A 105 -3.13 -15.19 -2.10
CA VAL A 105 -2.44 -15.56 -3.34
C VAL A 105 -0.93 -15.52 -3.09
N ALA A 106 -0.26 -16.65 -3.36
CA ALA A 106 1.18 -16.70 -3.23
C ALA A 106 1.87 -16.13 -4.47
N ASN A 107 2.84 -15.23 -4.25
CA ASN A 107 3.76 -14.78 -5.28
C ASN A 107 5.00 -15.71 -5.26
N PRO A 108 5.22 -16.56 -6.26
CA PRO A 108 6.37 -17.47 -6.26
C PRO A 108 7.70 -16.76 -6.53
N GLU A 109 7.66 -15.57 -7.11
CA GLU A 109 8.86 -14.79 -7.51
C GLU A 109 9.23 -13.70 -6.51
N TYR A 110 8.64 -13.69 -5.32
CA TYR A 110 8.85 -12.65 -4.29
C TYR A 110 10.33 -12.43 -3.89
N ALA A 111 11.18 -13.44 -4.05
CA ALA A 111 12.60 -13.38 -3.69
C ALA A 111 13.51 -12.97 -4.86
N THR A 112 13.01 -13.01 -6.07
CA THR A 112 13.78 -12.80 -7.31
C THR A 112 13.29 -11.62 -8.15
N ARG A 113 12.11 -11.09 -7.83
CA ARG A 113 11.52 -9.92 -8.50
C ARG A 113 10.98 -8.92 -7.48
N ASN A 114 10.88 -7.68 -7.91
CA ASN A 114 10.27 -6.61 -7.11
C ASN A 114 8.73 -6.71 -7.09
N ASN A 115 8.04 -5.73 -6.51
CA ASN A 115 6.60 -5.72 -6.25
C ASN A 115 5.72 -5.82 -7.52
N ASN A 116 6.27 -5.54 -8.71
CA ASN A 116 5.57 -5.79 -9.98
C ASN A 116 5.10 -7.24 -10.10
N SER A 117 5.86 -8.21 -9.56
CA SER A 117 5.49 -9.62 -9.52
C SER A 117 4.28 -9.90 -8.65
N SER A 118 4.05 -9.10 -7.62
CA SER A 118 2.83 -9.20 -6.79
C SER A 118 1.59 -8.77 -7.56
N LEU A 119 1.67 -7.75 -8.40
CA LEU A 119 0.56 -7.38 -9.29
C LEU A 119 0.40 -8.35 -10.46
N TRP A 120 1.50 -8.95 -10.93
CA TRP A 120 1.46 -9.98 -11.97
C TRP A 120 0.60 -11.18 -11.60
N VAL A 121 0.75 -11.73 -10.39
CA VAL A 121 0.00 -12.93 -9.98
C VAL A 121 -1.49 -12.67 -9.78
N VAL A 122 -1.90 -11.41 -9.61
CA VAL A 122 -3.30 -11.01 -9.45
C VAL A 122 -3.85 -10.16 -10.61
N ARG A 123 -3.08 -9.99 -11.69
CA ARG A 123 -3.40 -9.06 -12.78
C ARG A 123 -4.81 -9.23 -13.37
N GLU A 124 -5.31 -10.47 -13.42
CA GLU A 124 -6.63 -10.76 -13.96
C GLU A 124 -7.79 -10.26 -13.06
N HIS A 125 -7.48 -9.94 -11.80
CA HIS A 125 -8.45 -9.38 -10.84
C HIS A 125 -8.44 -7.86 -10.78
N LEU A 126 -7.48 -7.19 -11.45
CA LEU A 126 -7.41 -5.73 -11.49
C LEU A 126 -8.59 -5.16 -12.29
N ALA A 127 -9.37 -4.29 -11.64
CA ALA A 127 -10.55 -3.62 -12.18
C ALA A 127 -10.64 -2.20 -11.59
N ASN A 128 -11.69 -1.88 -10.83
CA ASN A 128 -11.73 -0.73 -9.92
C ASN A 128 -11.12 -1.16 -8.58
N THR A 129 -9.79 -1.10 -8.46
CA THR A 129 -9.02 -1.83 -7.45
C THR A 129 -8.16 -0.90 -6.61
N TYR A 130 -8.26 -1.00 -5.27
CA TYR A 130 -7.22 -0.45 -4.41
C TYR A 130 -5.97 -1.33 -4.41
N ILE A 131 -4.80 -0.70 -4.55
CA ILE A 131 -3.49 -1.33 -4.40
C ILE A 131 -2.88 -0.80 -3.10
N CYS A 132 -2.66 -1.70 -2.15
CA CYS A 132 -2.19 -1.38 -0.80
C CYS A 132 -0.90 -2.12 -0.49
N CYS A 133 -0.07 -1.56 0.39
CA CYS A 133 1.09 -2.22 0.99
C CYS A 133 0.79 -2.56 2.45
N ALA A 134 1.18 -3.76 2.88
CA ALA A 134 0.87 -4.29 4.22
C ALA A 134 1.62 -3.60 5.37
N ASP A 135 2.52 -2.70 5.08
CA ASP A 135 3.38 -1.93 6.00
C ASP A 135 2.84 -0.53 6.31
N ASN A 136 1.70 -0.17 5.74
CA ASN A 136 1.08 1.11 6.04
C ASN A 136 0.17 1.04 7.27
N TYR A 137 0.16 2.12 8.04
CA TYR A 137 -0.78 2.37 9.14
C TYR A 137 -1.56 3.65 8.85
N PHE A 138 -2.86 3.54 8.70
CA PHE A 138 -3.75 4.69 8.49
C PHE A 138 -4.40 5.08 9.81
N LEU A 139 -4.24 6.34 10.24
CA LEU A 139 -4.91 6.84 11.46
C LEU A 139 -6.42 6.80 11.31
N ASP A 140 -6.93 7.35 10.22
CA ASP A 140 -8.33 7.27 9.83
C ASP A 140 -8.48 6.38 8.60
N ASN A 141 -9.72 5.97 8.28
CA ASN A 141 -9.98 5.13 7.12
C ASN A 141 -9.79 5.91 5.81
N PRO A 142 -8.80 5.58 4.96
CA PRO A 142 -8.56 6.26 3.69
C PRO A 142 -9.44 5.74 2.55
N PHE A 143 -10.16 4.64 2.76
CA PHE A 143 -10.88 3.93 1.72
C PHE A 143 -12.30 4.46 1.54
N GLU A 144 -12.71 4.58 0.29
CA GLU A 144 -14.03 5.02 -0.13
C GLU A 144 -14.67 3.97 -1.02
N PRO A 145 -15.99 3.73 -0.91
CA PRO A 145 -16.69 2.72 -1.73
C PRO A 145 -16.83 3.12 -3.21
N TYR A 146 -16.71 4.40 -3.51
CA TYR A 146 -16.76 4.95 -4.87
C TYR A 146 -15.59 5.89 -5.09
N VAL A 147 -14.88 5.74 -6.20
CA VAL A 147 -13.73 6.56 -6.55
C VAL A 147 -13.83 7.00 -8.00
N PHE A 148 -13.60 8.29 -8.25
CA PHE A 148 -13.85 8.91 -9.56
C PHE A 148 -12.87 8.46 -10.64
N GLU A 149 -11.58 8.39 -10.31
CA GLU A 149 -10.49 8.10 -11.26
C GLU A 149 -9.27 7.52 -10.54
N ALA A 150 -8.35 6.97 -11.31
CA ALA A 150 -7.11 6.42 -10.77
C ALA A 150 -6.29 7.49 -10.04
N PHE A 151 -5.78 7.15 -8.85
CA PHE A 151 -4.96 8.05 -8.04
C PHE A 151 -3.83 7.30 -7.30
N TYR A 152 -2.78 8.03 -6.94
CA TYR A 152 -1.84 7.65 -5.89
C TYR A 152 -2.01 8.60 -4.70
N SER A 153 -2.01 8.07 -3.49
CA SER A 153 -2.02 8.91 -2.30
C SER A 153 -0.70 9.67 -2.18
N THR A 154 -0.80 10.98 -1.94
CA THR A 154 0.35 11.87 -1.95
C THR A 154 0.29 12.83 -0.76
N PRO A 155 0.70 12.39 0.46
CA PRO A 155 0.92 13.32 1.55
C PRO A 155 2.02 14.33 1.20
N TYR A 156 2.00 15.49 1.87
CA TYR A 156 3.05 16.50 1.71
C TYR A 156 4.11 16.30 2.80
N VAL A 157 5.37 16.37 2.40
CA VAL A 157 6.53 16.30 3.30
C VAL A 157 7.25 17.63 3.26
N GLU A 158 7.41 18.26 4.47
CA GLU A 158 8.23 19.46 4.63
C GLU A 158 9.71 19.09 4.75
N GLY A 159 10.58 19.91 4.17
CA GLY A 159 12.01 19.71 4.19
C GLY A 159 12.51 18.61 3.26
N PRO A 160 13.79 18.21 3.40
CA PRO A 160 14.40 17.19 2.57
C PRO A 160 13.76 15.80 2.77
N THR A 161 13.61 15.07 1.68
CA THR A 161 13.11 13.68 1.69
C THR A 161 13.81 12.85 0.62
N ASP A 162 13.96 11.56 0.87
CA ASP A 162 14.47 10.58 -0.09
C ASP A 162 13.33 9.79 -0.77
N GLU A 163 12.06 10.17 -0.47
CA GLU A 163 10.87 9.56 -1.04
C GLU A 163 10.68 9.90 -2.53
N TRP A 164 9.73 9.22 -3.14
CA TRP A 164 9.34 9.47 -4.52
C TRP A 164 8.47 10.73 -4.61
N CYS A 165 9.11 11.84 -4.99
CA CYS A 165 8.47 13.15 -5.10
C CYS A 165 7.68 13.27 -6.41
N VAL A 166 6.49 13.88 -6.32
CA VAL A 166 5.53 13.96 -7.42
C VAL A 166 5.38 15.39 -7.89
N SER A 167 5.48 15.58 -9.22
CA SER A 167 5.06 16.81 -9.90
C SER A 167 3.71 16.61 -10.56
N THR A 168 2.82 17.62 -10.45
CA THR A 168 1.47 17.55 -11.01
C THR A 168 1.21 18.65 -12.04
N GLY A 169 0.41 18.32 -13.05
CA GLY A 169 -0.19 19.30 -13.95
C GLY A 169 -1.32 20.11 -13.27
N GLU A 170 -1.87 21.09 -14.00
CA GLU A 170 -2.96 21.94 -13.51
C GLU A 170 -4.25 21.17 -13.18
N ASP A 171 -4.44 20.01 -13.79
CA ASP A 171 -5.58 19.10 -13.56
C ASP A 171 -5.36 18.11 -12.41
N GLY A 172 -4.22 18.23 -11.69
CA GLY A 172 -3.82 17.33 -10.60
C GLY A 172 -3.23 16.01 -11.07
N ARG A 173 -3.06 15.81 -12.38
CA ARG A 173 -2.43 14.60 -12.94
C ARG A 173 -0.95 14.56 -12.59
N ILE A 174 -0.45 13.39 -12.24
CA ILE A 174 0.98 13.15 -12.07
C ILE A 174 1.64 13.22 -13.46
N VAL A 175 2.62 14.10 -13.61
CA VAL A 175 3.33 14.34 -14.87
C VAL A 175 4.81 13.99 -14.78
N ASP A 176 5.35 13.93 -13.56
CA ASP A 176 6.73 13.51 -13.33
C ASP A 176 6.90 12.97 -11.91
N ILE A 177 7.85 12.07 -11.72
CA ILE A 177 8.23 11.47 -10.45
C ILE A 177 9.75 11.46 -10.36
N SER A 178 10.30 12.01 -9.28
CA SER A 178 11.74 12.02 -8.98
C SER A 178 12.01 11.39 -7.62
N ILE A 179 13.13 10.70 -7.49
CA ILE A 179 13.58 10.16 -6.19
C ILE A 179 14.32 11.27 -5.45
N GLY A 180 13.87 11.58 -4.24
CA GLY A 180 14.42 12.64 -3.40
C GLY A 180 13.98 14.03 -3.82
N GLY A 181 13.93 14.93 -2.85
CA GLY A 181 13.49 16.30 -3.04
C GLY A 181 13.37 17.06 -1.73
N SER A 182 12.61 18.15 -1.74
CA SER A 182 12.26 18.94 -0.56
C SER A 182 10.90 19.59 -0.77
N ASP A 183 10.15 19.72 0.31
CA ASP A 183 8.87 20.43 0.30
C ASP A 183 7.93 19.95 -0.80
N SER A 184 7.68 18.63 -0.86
CA SER A 184 7.03 17.97 -1.99
C SER A 184 5.89 17.04 -1.59
N LEU A 185 4.99 16.78 -2.53
CA LEU A 185 4.10 15.64 -2.46
C LEU A 185 4.90 14.37 -2.71
N VAL A 186 4.70 13.32 -1.89
CA VAL A 186 5.42 12.05 -2.01
C VAL A 186 4.45 10.89 -2.19
N MET A 187 4.87 9.86 -2.93
CA MET A 187 4.07 8.65 -3.16
C MET A 187 4.15 7.72 -1.97
N VAL A 188 3.19 7.82 -1.05
CA VAL A 188 3.11 6.99 0.16
C VAL A 188 1.65 6.57 0.39
N GLY A 189 1.43 5.30 0.69
CA GLY A 189 0.10 4.78 0.98
C GLY A 189 -0.59 4.10 -0.20
N PRO A 190 -1.93 4.01 -0.21
CA PRO A 190 -2.65 3.27 -1.23
C PRO A 190 -2.69 4.01 -2.57
N ALA A 191 -2.62 3.24 -3.65
CA ALA A 191 -3.04 3.67 -4.97
C ALA A 191 -4.43 3.09 -5.29
N TYR A 192 -5.12 3.73 -6.21
CA TYR A 192 -6.36 3.23 -6.78
C TYR A 192 -6.27 3.18 -8.30
N PHE A 193 -6.56 2.03 -8.85
CA PHE A 193 -6.66 1.79 -10.29
C PHE A 193 -8.13 1.78 -10.67
N ASP A 194 -8.58 2.72 -11.49
CA ASP A 194 -9.87 2.59 -12.12
C ASP A 194 -9.82 1.51 -13.24
N ARG A 195 -10.96 1.13 -13.76
CA ARG A 195 -11.06 0.10 -14.82
C ARG A 195 -10.22 0.43 -16.05
N ARG A 196 -10.13 1.71 -16.41
CA ARG A 196 -9.34 2.15 -17.58
C ARG A 196 -7.86 1.98 -17.31
N PHE A 197 -7.38 2.45 -16.17
CA PHE A 197 -5.99 2.30 -15.73
C PHE A 197 -5.63 0.81 -15.59
N SER A 198 -6.46 0.02 -14.92
CA SER A 198 -6.26 -1.43 -14.76
C SER A 198 -6.11 -2.15 -16.09
N THR A 199 -6.96 -1.81 -17.07
CA THR A 199 -6.89 -2.43 -18.40
C THR A 199 -5.58 -2.09 -19.13
N ALA A 200 -5.17 -0.82 -19.08
CA ALA A 200 -3.92 -0.36 -19.69
C ALA A 200 -2.71 -0.98 -18.98
N PHE A 201 -2.71 -0.98 -17.63
CA PHE A 201 -1.62 -1.53 -16.83
C PHE A 201 -1.44 -3.04 -17.04
N ARG A 202 -2.53 -3.81 -17.06
CA ARG A 202 -2.49 -5.26 -17.34
C ARG A 202 -1.84 -5.57 -18.68
N ARG A 203 -2.22 -4.83 -19.72
CA ARG A 203 -1.63 -5.00 -21.05
C ARG A 203 -0.14 -4.67 -21.03
N LEU A 204 0.21 -3.52 -20.49
CA LEU A 204 1.59 -3.08 -20.37
C LEU A 204 2.44 -4.07 -19.57
N LEU A 205 1.95 -4.49 -18.40
CA LEU A 205 2.64 -5.46 -17.57
C LEU A 205 2.87 -6.79 -18.31
N ALA A 206 1.89 -7.26 -19.10
CA ALA A 206 2.05 -8.47 -19.91
C ALA A 206 3.09 -8.32 -21.03
N GLU A 207 3.26 -7.10 -21.57
CA GLU A 207 4.25 -6.82 -22.61
C GLU A 207 5.68 -6.76 -22.05
N VAL A 208 5.85 -6.28 -20.81
CA VAL A 208 7.19 -6.02 -20.25
C VAL A 208 7.65 -7.01 -19.18
N TYR A 209 6.76 -7.85 -18.65
CA TYR A 209 7.06 -8.68 -17.47
C TYR A 209 8.27 -9.57 -17.65
N ASP A 210 8.40 -10.23 -18.81
CA ASP A 210 9.49 -11.17 -19.07
C ASP A 210 10.80 -10.49 -19.52
N LEU A 211 10.81 -9.17 -19.64
CA LEU A 211 12.04 -8.44 -19.97
C LEU A 211 12.98 -8.40 -18.75
N PRO A 212 14.29 -8.69 -18.93
CA PRO A 212 15.24 -8.73 -17.81
C PRO A 212 15.29 -7.44 -16.99
N GLU A 213 15.17 -6.27 -17.62
CA GLU A 213 15.16 -4.95 -16.99
C GLU A 213 13.94 -4.71 -16.08
N THR A 214 12.89 -5.52 -16.18
CA THR A 214 11.69 -5.41 -15.36
C THR A 214 11.83 -6.15 -14.02
N THR A 215 12.82 -7.02 -13.90
CA THR A 215 13.01 -7.85 -12.70
C THR A 215 13.07 -7.01 -11.41
N ASP A 216 13.86 -5.95 -11.40
CA ASP A 216 14.09 -5.11 -10.23
C ASP A 216 13.17 -3.88 -10.16
N LYS A 217 12.29 -3.69 -11.15
CA LYS A 217 11.36 -2.56 -11.17
C LYS A 217 10.22 -2.73 -10.19
N TYR A 218 9.87 -1.65 -9.50
CA TYR A 218 8.57 -1.51 -8.87
C TYR A 218 7.48 -1.38 -9.95
N TRP A 219 6.22 -1.66 -9.62
CA TRP A 219 5.12 -1.41 -10.54
C TRP A 219 5.00 0.09 -10.86
N GLU A 220 5.40 0.94 -9.92
CA GLU A 220 5.50 2.39 -10.06
C GLU A 220 6.49 2.80 -11.16
N ASN A 221 7.63 2.10 -11.29
CA ASN A 221 8.57 2.34 -12.40
C ASN A 221 7.94 2.01 -13.76
N ILE A 222 7.15 0.93 -13.83
CA ILE A 222 6.45 0.55 -15.07
C ILE A 222 5.44 1.63 -15.45
N TYR A 223 4.72 2.20 -14.46
CA TYR A 223 3.84 3.33 -14.66
C TYR A 223 4.62 4.57 -15.12
N LEU A 224 5.72 4.92 -14.45
CA LEU A 224 6.56 6.08 -14.77
C LEU A 224 7.09 6.03 -16.20
N ASP A 225 7.57 4.88 -16.63
CA ASP A 225 8.07 4.67 -18.01
C ASP A 225 6.96 4.91 -19.07
N ASN A 226 5.68 4.95 -18.68
CA ASN A 226 4.50 5.08 -19.53
C ASN A 226 3.55 6.20 -19.08
N ILE A 227 4.05 7.16 -18.31
CA ILE A 227 3.24 8.21 -17.64
C ILE A 227 2.45 9.08 -18.62
N THR A 228 2.91 9.23 -19.86
CA THR A 228 2.23 10.00 -20.92
C THR A 228 0.94 9.32 -21.39
N ASP A 229 0.88 7.99 -21.35
CA ASP A 229 -0.24 7.19 -21.84
C ASP A 229 -1.16 6.69 -20.72
N MET A 230 -0.63 6.67 -19.51
CA MET A 230 -1.34 6.23 -18.30
C MET A 230 -1.61 7.40 -17.37
N HIS A 231 -2.88 7.64 -17.04
CA HIS A 231 -3.29 8.80 -16.26
C HIS A 231 -3.67 8.43 -14.85
N MET A 232 -2.96 9.02 -13.88
CA MET A 232 -3.22 8.92 -12.45
C MET A 232 -3.11 10.31 -11.84
N VAL A 233 -3.98 10.65 -10.91
CA VAL A 233 -3.91 11.93 -10.19
C VAL A 233 -3.21 11.78 -8.86
N ALA A 234 -2.55 12.84 -8.41
CA ALA A 234 -2.04 12.95 -7.05
C ALA A 234 -3.22 13.28 -6.12
N ARG A 235 -3.50 12.40 -5.16
CA ARG A 235 -4.54 12.61 -4.15
C ARG A 235 -3.91 12.95 -2.82
N ARG A 236 -4.01 14.22 -2.42
CA ARG A 236 -3.50 14.67 -1.12
C ARG A 236 -4.34 14.09 0.01
N PHE A 237 -3.65 13.57 1.02
CA PHE A 237 -4.22 13.17 2.30
C PHE A 237 -3.72 14.11 3.40
N PRO A 238 -4.46 14.23 4.54
CA PRO A 238 -3.99 15.00 5.69
C PRO A 238 -2.64 14.51 6.20
N ASP A 239 -1.81 15.44 6.67
CA ASP A 239 -0.49 15.12 7.19
C ASP A 239 -0.58 14.16 8.38
N GLY A 240 0.30 13.16 8.40
CA GLY A 240 0.32 12.11 9.42
C GLY A 240 -0.80 11.07 9.35
N MET A 241 -1.75 11.21 8.43
CA MET A 241 -2.83 10.23 8.25
C MET A 241 -2.31 8.88 7.76
N ILE A 242 -1.32 8.90 6.89
CA ILE A 242 -0.68 7.72 6.30
C ILE A 242 0.73 7.61 6.88
N ASN A 243 1.03 6.49 7.52
CA ASN A 243 2.34 6.19 8.07
C ASN A 243 2.84 4.90 7.43
N GLU A 244 3.92 4.96 6.70
CA GLU A 244 4.62 3.81 6.12
C GLU A 244 5.82 3.47 6.99
N PHE A 245 6.04 2.19 7.24
CA PHE A 245 7.15 1.73 8.06
C PHE A 245 8.14 0.97 7.20
N ASP A 246 9.28 1.56 6.96
CA ASP A 246 10.36 0.99 6.19
C ASP A 246 11.45 0.36 7.05
N SER A 247 11.54 0.80 8.31
CA SER A 247 12.50 0.33 9.30
C SER A 247 11.86 0.15 10.68
N LEU A 248 12.62 -0.44 11.61
CA LEU A 248 12.20 -0.53 13.02
C LEU A 248 12.20 0.84 13.70
N ASP A 249 13.04 1.76 13.25
CA ASP A 249 13.12 3.09 13.82
C ASP A 249 11.89 3.92 13.46
N ASP A 250 11.34 3.78 12.24
CA ASP A 250 10.07 4.42 11.86
C ASP A 250 8.91 3.96 12.77
N VAL A 251 8.87 2.65 13.08
CA VAL A 251 7.86 2.12 14.01
C VAL A 251 8.05 2.68 15.41
N ARG A 252 9.30 2.82 15.89
CA ARG A 252 9.62 3.37 17.23
C ARG A 252 9.24 4.83 17.36
N ASP A 253 9.50 5.61 16.32
CA ASP A 253 9.14 7.03 16.29
C ASP A 253 7.62 7.20 16.35
N PHE A 254 6.88 6.33 15.67
CA PHE A 254 5.43 6.33 15.67
C PHE A 254 4.80 5.72 16.94
N ASP A 255 5.37 4.62 17.45
CA ASP A 255 4.94 3.90 18.65
C ASP A 255 6.15 3.72 19.62
N PRO A 256 6.45 4.69 20.48
CA PRO A 256 7.58 4.60 21.40
C PRO A 256 7.53 3.40 22.37
N ALA A 257 6.35 2.79 22.54
CA ALA A 257 6.21 1.59 23.36
C ALA A 257 6.48 0.28 22.60
N PHE A 258 6.58 0.34 21.27
CA PHE A 258 6.69 -0.83 20.40
C PHE A 258 7.82 -1.79 20.82
N ILE A 259 9.03 -1.28 20.95
CA ILE A 259 10.22 -2.12 21.26
C ILE A 259 10.09 -2.80 22.61
N ARG A 260 9.48 -2.16 23.61
CA ARG A 260 9.21 -2.79 24.92
C ARG A 260 8.17 -3.89 24.83
N ASN A 261 7.15 -3.69 24.01
CA ASN A 261 5.95 -4.50 23.93
C ASN A 261 6.02 -5.60 22.86
N VAL A 262 6.97 -5.50 21.91
CA VAL A 262 7.08 -6.49 20.84
C VAL A 262 7.47 -7.86 21.39
N ASP A 263 6.68 -8.88 21.08
CA ASP A 263 7.00 -10.26 21.39
C ASP A 263 8.05 -10.77 20.37
N SER A 264 9.30 -10.96 20.83
CA SER A 264 10.41 -11.38 19.98
C SER A 264 11.47 -12.10 20.78
N GLN A 265 11.67 -13.37 20.46
CA GLN A 265 12.75 -14.18 21.03
C GLN A 265 14.13 -13.72 20.56
N ALA A 266 14.22 -13.19 19.34
CA ALA A 266 15.46 -12.66 18.80
C ALA A 266 15.93 -11.45 19.60
N PHE A 267 15.03 -10.50 19.90
CA PHE A 267 15.35 -9.37 20.77
C PHE A 267 15.76 -9.82 22.16
N ASP A 268 15.06 -10.78 22.77
CA ASP A 268 15.41 -11.29 24.10
C ASP A 268 16.81 -11.88 24.14
N ARG A 269 17.19 -12.63 23.10
CA ARG A 269 18.54 -13.20 22.98
C ARG A 269 19.61 -12.14 22.81
N ILE A 270 19.36 -11.11 21.99
CA ILE A 270 20.29 -10.00 21.78
C ILE A 270 20.52 -9.26 23.11
N VAL A 271 19.46 -8.87 23.81
CA VAL A 271 19.50 -8.20 25.11
C VAL A 271 20.27 -9.03 26.14
N ALA A 272 19.95 -10.33 26.24
CA ALA A 272 20.64 -11.22 27.15
C ALA A 272 22.14 -11.38 26.83
N THR A 273 22.49 -11.39 25.54
CA THR A 273 23.88 -11.56 25.08
C THR A 273 24.71 -10.30 25.31
N LEU A 274 24.13 -9.13 25.06
CA LEU A 274 24.81 -7.83 25.15
C LEU A 274 24.76 -7.25 26.58
N GLY A 275 23.84 -7.73 27.43
CA GLY A 275 23.62 -7.18 28.77
C GLY A 275 23.06 -5.77 28.78
N CYS A 276 22.26 -5.42 27.77
CA CYS A 276 21.63 -4.13 27.59
C CYS A 276 20.09 -4.23 27.73
N SER A 277 19.38 -3.11 27.67
CA SER A 277 17.93 -3.09 27.55
C SER A 277 17.48 -3.11 26.07
N ARG A 278 16.20 -3.40 25.78
CA ARG A 278 15.68 -3.36 24.41
C ARG A 278 15.71 -1.92 23.85
N GLU A 279 15.55 -0.93 24.70
CA GLU A 279 15.61 0.50 24.35
C GLU A 279 17.02 0.95 23.91
N ASP A 280 18.08 0.24 24.34
CA ASP A 280 19.47 0.55 23.97
C ASP A 280 19.82 0.04 22.54
N ILE A 281 18.93 -0.70 21.89
CA ILE A 281 19.16 -1.26 20.55
C ILE A 281 18.63 -0.27 19.52
N HIS A 282 19.52 0.43 18.79
CA HIS A 282 19.22 1.42 17.74
C HIS A 282 19.93 1.07 16.45
N ASP A 283 19.54 1.73 15.35
CA ASP A 283 20.22 1.71 14.06
C ASP A 283 20.48 0.29 13.51
N LEU A 284 19.48 -0.59 13.69
CA LEU A 284 19.58 -1.94 13.19
C LEU A 284 19.60 -1.95 11.67
N SER A 285 20.70 -2.36 11.09
CA SER A 285 20.84 -2.55 9.65
C SER A 285 21.23 -3.98 9.32
N PRO A 286 20.74 -4.57 8.21
CA PRO A 286 21.19 -5.88 7.77
C PRO A 286 22.67 -5.82 7.44
N SER A 287 23.45 -6.77 7.99
CA SER A 287 24.84 -6.88 7.59
C SER A 287 24.93 -7.42 6.16
N ASN A 288 25.64 -6.71 5.28
CA ASN A 288 25.94 -7.14 3.90
C ASN A 288 26.94 -8.33 3.86
N ARG A 289 26.72 -9.36 4.68
CA ARG A 289 27.44 -10.63 4.56
C ARG A 289 26.45 -11.64 4.00
N GLY A 290 26.46 -11.67 2.64
CA GLY A 290 25.67 -12.55 1.78
C GLY A 290 25.93 -14.01 1.98
#